data_aeb3c87502473b6170b4fe01edfb7d26
#
_entry.id   aeb3c87502473b6170b4fe01edfb7d26
#
_cell.length_a   1.000
_cell.length_b   1.000
_cell.length_c   1.000
_cell.angle_alpha   90.00
_cell.angle_beta   90.00
_cell.angle_gamma   90.00
#
_symmetry.space_group_name_H-M   'P 1'
#
loop_
_entity.id
_entity.type
_entity.pdbx_description
1 polymer ?
#
loop_
_entity_poly.entity_id
_entity_poly.type
_entity_poly.pdbx_seq_one_letter_code
_entity_poly.pdbx_strand_id
1 'polypeptide(L)'
;MPDGFSEPPVNSYFLFEVDGVEIGYFTEVSGLSVTIDLEEIREGGQNGYVHQMPGRMSWPHLVFKRGITQSDALFSWMSKSSGEGFAGNGNKLTRSTGAVTVLDAEGTRLRAWEFDSVYPVRWSGPEFSATSNEALQEQLEVVHHGFRSKNL
;
A
#
# COMPACT_ATOMS: atom_id res chain seq x y z
N MET A 1 -9.48 22.40 -25.30
CA MET A 1 -10.12 22.58 -24.00
C MET A 1 -10.01 21.31 -23.20
N PRO A 2 -9.27 21.32 -22.15
CA PRO A 2 -9.18 20.11 -21.36
C PRO A 2 -10.49 19.89 -20.65
N ASP A 3 -11.22 18.97 -21.15
CA ASP A 3 -12.33 18.43 -20.39
C ASP A 3 -11.73 17.58 -19.29
N GLY A 4 -12.25 17.62 -18.12
CA GLY A 4 -11.74 16.89 -16.98
C GLY A 4 -11.77 15.37 -17.12
N PHE A 5 -11.89 14.87 -18.33
CA PHE A 5 -11.85 13.47 -18.66
C PHE A 5 -10.54 13.13 -19.36
N SER A 6 -9.47 13.05 -18.59
CA SER A 6 -8.29 12.38 -19.09
C SER A 6 -8.56 10.87 -19.10
N GLU A 7 -8.25 10.22 -20.20
CA GLU A 7 -8.29 8.76 -20.25
C GLU A 7 -7.41 8.18 -19.14
N PRO A 8 -7.84 7.09 -18.45
CA PRO A 8 -6.97 6.46 -17.47
C PRO A 8 -5.66 6.06 -18.13
N PRO A 9 -4.52 6.29 -17.49
CA PRO A 9 -3.23 5.94 -18.07
C PRO A 9 -3.14 4.43 -18.32
N VAL A 10 -2.79 4.05 -19.53
CA VAL A 10 -2.77 2.65 -19.97
C VAL A 10 -1.56 1.89 -19.42
N ASN A 11 -0.46 2.58 -19.13
CA ASN A 11 0.78 1.97 -18.63
C ASN A 11 1.27 2.72 -17.41
N SER A 12 0.50 2.63 -16.34
CA SER A 12 0.89 3.22 -15.06
C SER A 12 1.79 2.29 -14.27
N TYR A 13 2.66 2.86 -13.49
CA TYR A 13 3.39 2.14 -12.46
C TYR A 13 3.36 2.96 -11.16
N PHE A 14 3.79 2.33 -10.09
CA PHE A 14 3.62 2.86 -8.75
C PHE A 14 4.96 3.00 -8.05
N LEU A 15 5.24 4.17 -7.53
CA LEU A 15 6.41 4.42 -6.71
C LEU A 15 6.01 4.29 -5.24
N PHE A 16 6.71 3.42 -4.50
CA PHE A 16 6.56 3.31 -3.06
C PHE A 16 7.76 3.94 -2.37
N GLU A 17 7.48 4.89 -1.48
CA GLU A 17 8.48 5.59 -0.69
C GLU A 17 8.18 5.43 0.79
N VAL A 18 9.22 5.33 1.62
CA VAL A 18 9.09 5.31 3.08
C VAL A 18 10.01 6.36 3.65
N ASP A 19 9.45 7.31 4.39
CA ASP A 19 10.18 8.46 4.97
C ASP A 19 11.01 9.23 3.93
N GLY A 20 10.47 9.38 2.71
CA GLY A 20 11.13 10.05 1.61
C GLY A 20 12.18 9.23 0.88
N VAL A 21 12.41 7.98 1.30
CA VAL A 21 13.34 7.06 0.63
C VAL A 21 12.59 6.15 -0.33
N GLU A 22 13.04 6.11 -1.56
CA GLU A 22 12.48 5.26 -2.59
C GLU A 22 12.73 3.78 -2.27
N ILE A 23 11.64 3.02 -2.06
CA ILE A 23 11.71 1.58 -1.84
C ILE A 23 11.70 0.85 -3.17
N GLY A 24 10.90 1.30 -4.12
CA GLY A 24 10.90 0.74 -5.46
C GLY A 24 9.70 1.15 -6.28
N TYR A 25 9.78 0.77 -7.56
CA TYR A 25 8.69 0.92 -8.52
C TYR A 25 7.99 -0.42 -8.70
N PHE A 26 6.68 -0.40 -8.67
CA PHE A 26 5.85 -1.60 -8.74
C PHE A 26 4.86 -1.49 -9.88
N THR A 27 4.52 -2.64 -10.46
CA THR A 27 3.57 -2.71 -11.56
C THR A 27 2.14 -2.88 -11.09
N GLU A 28 1.95 -3.33 -9.84
CA GLU A 28 0.63 -3.57 -9.28
C GLU A 28 0.63 -3.26 -7.79
N VAL A 29 -0.41 -2.56 -7.34
CA VAL A 29 -0.66 -2.28 -5.92
C VAL A 29 -2.13 -2.61 -5.64
N SER A 30 -2.37 -3.42 -4.61
CA SER A 30 -3.71 -3.76 -4.15
C SER A 30 -3.86 -3.47 -2.66
N GLY A 31 -5.09 -3.44 -2.19
CA GLY A 31 -5.39 -3.15 -0.78
C GLY A 31 -5.61 -1.68 -0.47
N LEU A 32 -5.65 -0.81 -1.47
CA LEU A 32 -5.97 0.61 -1.27
C LEU A 32 -7.49 0.77 -1.12
N SER A 33 -7.99 0.46 0.06
CA SER A 33 -9.41 0.52 0.38
C SER A 33 -9.60 0.77 1.85
N VAL A 34 -10.78 1.27 2.20
CA VAL A 34 -11.20 1.43 3.59
C VAL A 34 -12.65 0.98 3.72
N THR A 35 -12.92 0.27 4.80
CA THR A 35 -14.27 -0.17 5.14
C THR A 35 -14.66 0.42 6.48
N ILE A 36 -15.85 0.97 6.54
CA ILE A 36 -16.43 1.51 7.76
C ILE A 36 -17.59 0.61 8.13
N ASP A 37 -17.51 -0.05 9.29
CA ASP A 37 -18.59 -0.87 9.79
C ASP A 37 -19.73 0.02 10.23
N LEU A 38 -20.96 -0.43 9.97
CA LEU A 38 -22.17 0.27 10.40
C LEU A 38 -22.75 -0.44 11.61
N GLU A 39 -23.08 0.36 12.64
CA GLU A 39 -23.79 -0.13 13.80
C GLU A 39 -25.25 0.25 13.67
N GLU A 40 -26.15 -0.73 13.81
CA GLU A 40 -27.58 -0.51 13.84
C GLU A 40 -28.03 -0.19 15.25
N ILE A 41 -28.64 0.99 15.41
CA ILE A 41 -29.27 1.36 16.68
C ILE A 41 -30.77 1.29 16.50
N ARG A 42 -31.40 0.36 17.24
CA ARG A 42 -32.85 0.25 17.30
C ARG A 42 -33.34 1.04 18.49
N GLU A 43 -34.05 2.14 18.20
CA GLU A 43 -34.79 2.88 19.22
C GLU A 43 -36.12 2.19 19.49
N GLY A 44 -36.40 1.85 20.77
CA GLY A 44 -37.65 1.24 21.16
C GLY A 44 -38.85 2.11 20.81
N GLY A 45 -39.84 1.56 20.11
CA GLY A 45 -41.06 2.25 19.75
C GLY A 45 -41.10 2.90 18.38
N GLN A 46 -39.98 2.87 17.62
CA GLN A 46 -39.95 3.35 16.25
C GLN A 46 -39.96 2.18 15.27
N ASN A 47 -41.02 2.06 14.51
CA ASN A 47 -41.21 0.97 13.56
C ASN A 47 -40.84 1.33 12.11
N GLY A 48 -40.37 2.55 11.83
CA GLY A 48 -40.22 3.07 10.49
C GLY A 48 -38.80 3.00 9.93
N TYR A 49 -37.76 3.00 10.75
CA TYR A 49 -36.38 3.01 10.28
C TYR A 49 -35.39 2.60 11.38
N VAL A 50 -34.21 2.17 10.97
CA VAL A 50 -33.09 1.83 11.84
C VAL A 50 -32.01 2.89 11.63
N HIS A 51 -31.54 3.47 12.72
CA HIS A 51 -30.39 4.37 12.63
C HIS A 51 -29.12 3.57 12.41
N GLN A 52 -28.33 3.97 11.43
CA GLN A 52 -27.02 3.42 11.17
C GLN A 52 -25.96 4.44 11.55
N MET A 53 -25.03 4.04 12.41
CA MET A 53 -23.92 4.89 12.82
C MET A 53 -22.61 4.29 12.35
N PRO A 54 -21.64 5.15 11.93
CA PRO A 54 -20.34 4.64 11.58
C PRO A 54 -19.64 4.04 12.81
N GLY A 55 -19.20 2.80 12.68
CA GLY A 55 -18.45 2.10 13.69
C GLY A 55 -16.96 2.10 13.43
N ARG A 56 -16.34 0.93 13.49
CA ARG A 56 -14.90 0.77 13.30
C ARG A 56 -14.52 0.92 11.83
N MET A 57 -13.44 1.64 11.59
CA MET A 57 -12.76 1.67 10.29
C MET A 57 -11.73 0.53 10.23
N SER A 58 -11.66 -0.12 9.09
CA SER A 58 -10.66 -1.16 8.82
C SER A 58 -10.15 -1.05 7.39
N TRP A 59 -8.93 -1.52 7.19
CA TRP A 59 -8.29 -1.53 5.88
C TRP A 59 -7.42 -2.78 5.76
N PRO A 60 -7.32 -3.35 4.54
CA PRO A 60 -6.46 -4.49 4.31
C PRO A 60 -4.99 -4.06 4.22
N HIS A 61 -4.09 -5.03 4.22
CA HIS A 61 -2.69 -4.78 3.94
C HIS A 61 -2.50 -4.31 2.49
N LEU A 62 -1.49 -3.50 2.26
CA LEU A 62 -1.06 -3.17 0.90
C LEU A 62 -0.23 -4.33 0.34
N VAL A 63 -0.49 -4.69 -0.89
CA VAL A 63 0.28 -5.72 -1.59
C VAL A 63 0.85 -5.11 -2.86
N PHE A 64 2.17 -5.12 -2.95
CA PHE A 64 2.93 -4.58 -4.08
C PHE A 64 3.51 -5.73 -4.88
N LYS A 65 3.39 -5.67 -6.19
CA LYS A 65 3.95 -6.67 -7.10
C LYS A 65 4.82 -6.01 -8.17
N ARG A 66 5.92 -6.63 -8.48
CA ARG A 66 6.82 -6.20 -9.57
C ARG A 66 7.62 -7.38 -10.12
N GLY A 67 8.23 -7.19 -11.29
CA GLY A 67 9.24 -8.10 -11.79
C GLY A 67 10.49 -8.06 -10.91
N ILE A 68 11.36 -9.05 -11.05
CA ILE A 68 12.62 -9.09 -10.31
C ILE A 68 13.49 -7.88 -10.65
N THR A 69 14.11 -7.31 -9.64
CA THR A 69 15.02 -6.16 -9.77
C THR A 69 16.29 -6.42 -8.97
N GLN A 70 17.36 -5.70 -9.30
CA GLN A 70 18.64 -5.77 -8.59
C GLN A 70 18.71 -4.78 -7.40
N SER A 71 17.66 -4.00 -7.17
CA SER A 71 17.64 -3.03 -6.07
C SER A 71 17.47 -3.70 -4.72
N ASP A 72 18.29 -3.35 -3.75
CA ASP A 72 18.24 -3.85 -2.38
C ASP A 72 17.51 -2.92 -1.40
N ALA A 73 16.94 -1.82 -1.88
CA ALA A 73 16.27 -0.84 -1.01
C ALA A 73 15.14 -1.46 -0.19
N LEU A 74 14.38 -2.37 -0.78
CA LEU A 74 13.31 -3.10 -0.10
C LEU A 74 13.84 -3.95 1.05
N PHE A 75 14.92 -4.71 0.82
CA PHE A 75 15.51 -5.57 1.83
C PHE A 75 16.20 -4.77 2.93
N SER A 76 16.80 -3.63 2.60
CA SER A 76 17.35 -2.70 3.59
C SER A 76 16.27 -2.18 4.52
N TRP A 77 15.10 -1.85 3.99
CA TRP A 77 13.96 -1.43 4.78
C TRP A 77 13.43 -2.57 5.66
N MET A 78 13.27 -3.77 5.11
CA MET A 78 12.82 -4.94 5.88
C MET A 78 13.78 -5.27 7.03
N SER A 79 15.09 -5.17 6.81
CA SER A 79 16.10 -5.43 7.84
C SER A 79 16.01 -4.43 9.00
N LYS A 80 15.67 -3.17 8.73
CA LYS A 80 15.47 -2.16 9.78
C LYS A 80 14.22 -2.41 10.61
N SER A 81 13.24 -3.10 10.05
CA SER A 81 11.94 -3.33 10.67
C SER A 81 11.82 -4.67 11.38
N SER A 82 12.82 -5.55 11.24
CA SER A 82 12.76 -6.92 11.77
C SER A 82 14.16 -7.46 12.10
N GLY A 83 14.19 -8.57 12.81
CA GLY A 83 15.42 -9.28 13.12
C GLY A 83 16.47 -8.43 13.87
N GLU A 84 17.70 -8.46 13.40
CA GLU A 84 18.81 -7.72 14.00
C GLU A 84 18.60 -6.20 13.95
N GLY A 85 18.00 -5.68 12.90
CA GLY A 85 17.67 -4.27 12.79
C GLY A 85 16.67 -3.83 13.84
N PHE A 86 15.69 -4.66 14.13
CA PHE A 86 14.71 -4.42 15.19
C PHE A 86 15.38 -4.47 16.57
N ALA A 87 16.22 -5.45 16.82
CA ALA A 87 16.97 -5.58 18.05
C ALA A 87 17.95 -4.41 18.24
N GLY A 88 18.58 -3.94 17.16
CA GLY A 88 19.48 -2.79 17.18
C GLY A 88 18.79 -1.48 17.58
N ASN A 89 17.49 -1.37 17.36
CA ASN A 89 16.67 -0.24 17.80
C ASN A 89 16.08 -0.41 19.20
N GLY A 90 16.59 -1.32 20.01
CA GLY A 90 16.10 -1.58 21.36
C GLY A 90 14.72 -2.22 21.39
N ASN A 91 14.41 -3.06 20.41
CA ASN A 91 13.11 -3.71 20.21
C ASN A 91 11.94 -2.72 20.04
N LYS A 92 12.22 -1.54 19.54
CA LYS A 92 11.20 -0.55 19.21
C LYS A 92 10.86 -0.61 17.73
N LEU A 93 9.58 -0.75 17.44
CA LEU A 93 9.09 -0.62 16.09
C LEU A 93 9.19 0.83 15.65
N THR A 94 9.98 1.11 14.61
CA THR A 94 10.04 2.45 14.05
C THR A 94 8.81 2.69 13.20
N ARG A 95 7.99 3.67 13.61
CA ARG A 95 6.83 4.08 12.81
C ARG A 95 7.32 4.96 11.67
N SER A 96 7.01 4.55 10.46
CA SER A 96 7.43 5.23 9.24
C SER A 96 6.21 5.69 8.47
N THR A 97 6.35 6.80 7.73
CA THR A 97 5.31 7.28 6.84
C THR A 97 5.60 6.77 5.44
N GLY A 98 4.63 6.07 4.86
CA GLY A 98 4.73 5.59 3.49
C GLY A 98 4.00 6.49 2.51
N ALA A 99 4.40 6.46 1.25
CA ALA A 99 3.70 7.13 0.17
C ALA A 99 3.68 6.24 -1.07
N VAL A 100 2.53 6.16 -1.71
CA VAL A 100 2.35 5.49 -2.99
C VAL A 100 1.98 6.54 -4.01
N THR A 101 2.78 6.66 -5.06
CA THR A 101 2.57 7.61 -6.14
C THR A 101 2.32 6.88 -7.44
N VAL A 102 1.23 7.23 -8.13
CA VAL A 102 0.93 6.72 -9.46
C VAL A 102 1.67 7.57 -10.48
N LEU A 103 2.42 6.91 -11.35
CA LEU A 103 3.19 7.55 -12.42
C LEU A 103 2.70 7.04 -13.77
N ASP A 104 2.74 7.91 -14.78
CA ASP A 104 2.52 7.49 -16.16
C ASP A 104 3.81 6.94 -16.79
N ALA A 105 3.75 6.55 -18.07
CA ALA A 105 4.89 5.98 -18.77
C ALA A 105 6.08 6.95 -18.90
N GLU A 106 5.82 8.25 -18.87
CA GLU A 106 6.84 9.31 -18.95
C GLU A 106 7.40 9.69 -17.56
N GLY A 107 6.88 9.09 -16.50
CA GLY A 107 7.31 9.39 -15.14
C GLY A 107 6.62 10.58 -14.50
N THR A 108 5.54 11.08 -15.11
CA THR A 108 4.74 12.18 -14.55
C THR A 108 3.90 11.66 -13.38
N ARG A 109 3.94 12.37 -12.27
CA ARG A 109 3.16 12.03 -11.08
C ARG A 109 1.71 12.42 -11.29
N LEU A 110 0.81 11.44 -11.20
CA LEU A 110 -0.61 11.63 -11.43
C LEU A 110 -1.40 11.79 -10.14
N ARG A 111 -1.09 10.96 -9.15
CA ARG A 111 -1.76 10.97 -7.86
C ARG A 111 -0.90 10.29 -6.80
N ALA A 112 -1.10 10.69 -5.55
CA ALA A 112 -0.38 10.07 -4.45
C ALA A 112 -1.28 9.90 -3.22
N TRP A 113 -0.98 8.87 -2.42
CA TRP A 113 -1.57 8.62 -1.11
C TRP A 113 -0.47 8.47 -0.08
N GLU A 114 -0.71 8.96 1.10
CA GLU A 114 0.21 8.86 2.23
C GLU A 114 -0.37 7.93 3.28
N PHE A 115 0.49 7.07 3.83
CA PHE A 115 0.11 6.01 4.77
C PHE A 115 0.82 6.22 6.10
N ASP A 116 0.08 6.08 7.18
CA ASP A 116 0.64 6.21 8.53
C ASP A 116 1.17 4.87 9.03
N SER A 117 2.31 4.90 9.70
CA SER A 117 2.88 3.76 10.41
C SER A 117 3.02 2.50 9.55
N VAL A 118 3.73 2.62 8.44
CA VAL A 118 3.96 1.49 7.53
C VAL A 118 5.12 0.61 8.00
N TYR A 119 4.96 -0.69 7.86
CA TYR A 119 6.04 -1.65 8.04
C TYR A 119 5.79 -2.90 7.21
N PRO A 120 6.86 -3.57 6.76
CA PRO A 120 6.71 -4.77 5.94
C PRO A 120 6.37 -5.97 6.82
N VAL A 121 5.48 -6.84 6.34
CA VAL A 121 5.09 -8.06 7.07
C VAL A 121 5.38 -9.32 6.30
N ARG A 122 5.53 -9.23 4.98
CA ARG A 122 5.80 -10.41 4.16
C ARG A 122 6.45 -10.00 2.84
N TRP A 123 7.43 -10.76 2.43
CA TRP A 123 7.97 -10.73 1.09
C TRP A 123 7.92 -12.13 0.50
N SER A 124 7.50 -12.25 -0.77
CA SER A 124 7.47 -13.51 -1.50
C SER A 124 8.26 -13.34 -2.79
N GLY A 125 9.23 -14.20 -2.99
CA GLY A 125 9.99 -14.25 -4.23
C GLY A 125 9.27 -15.05 -5.31
N PRO A 126 9.86 -15.09 -6.51
CA PRO A 126 9.32 -15.85 -7.61
C PRO A 126 9.46 -17.37 -7.38
N GLU A 127 8.54 -18.12 -7.97
CA GLU A 127 8.70 -19.57 -8.10
C GLU A 127 9.55 -19.86 -9.32
N PHE A 128 10.60 -20.66 -9.13
CA PHE A 128 11.49 -21.03 -10.21
C PHE A 128 11.06 -22.37 -10.82
N SER A 129 10.71 -22.34 -12.10
CA SER A 129 10.42 -23.53 -12.86
C SER A 129 11.08 -23.43 -14.22
N ALA A 130 11.91 -24.41 -14.57
CA ALA A 130 12.58 -24.46 -15.86
C ALA A 130 11.62 -24.66 -17.03
N THR A 131 10.37 -25.07 -16.76
CA THR A 131 9.35 -25.34 -17.78
C THR A 131 8.29 -24.26 -17.87
N SER A 132 8.31 -23.29 -16.95
CA SER A 132 7.34 -22.19 -16.96
C SER A 132 7.82 -21.02 -17.82
N ASN A 133 6.91 -20.48 -18.64
CA ASN A 133 7.14 -19.26 -19.41
C ASN A 133 6.64 -18.00 -18.69
N GLU A 134 6.24 -18.12 -17.43
CA GLU A 134 5.76 -16.99 -16.65
C GLU A 134 6.91 -16.08 -16.26
N ALA A 135 6.66 -14.77 -16.30
CA ALA A 135 7.62 -13.78 -15.84
C ALA A 135 7.85 -13.94 -14.33
N LEU A 136 9.10 -13.86 -13.90
CA LEU A 136 9.47 -13.94 -12.50
C LEU A 136 8.99 -12.65 -11.79
N GLN A 137 8.19 -12.81 -10.75
CA GLN A 137 7.64 -11.70 -9.98
C GLN A 137 7.97 -11.82 -8.51
N GLU A 138 8.08 -10.68 -7.85
CA GLU A 138 8.16 -10.61 -6.39
C GLU A 138 6.98 -9.81 -5.84
N GLN A 139 6.64 -10.08 -4.59
CA GLN A 139 5.50 -9.50 -3.91
C GLN A 139 5.91 -9.04 -2.51
N LEU A 140 5.48 -7.83 -2.16
CA LEU A 140 5.71 -7.24 -0.85
C LEU A 140 4.36 -6.93 -0.21
N GLU A 141 4.16 -7.37 1.03
CA GLU A 141 2.97 -7.05 1.82
C GLU A 141 3.34 -6.10 2.95
N VAL A 142 2.58 -5.02 3.07
CA VAL A 142 2.84 -3.92 4.01
C VAL A 142 1.61 -3.63 4.84
N VAL A 143 1.81 -3.46 6.13
CA VAL A 143 0.78 -3.04 7.08
C VAL A 143 0.86 -1.52 7.26
N HIS A 144 -0.28 -0.89 7.50
CA HIS A 144 -0.35 0.54 7.80
C HIS A 144 -1.51 0.84 8.76
N HIS A 145 -1.53 2.07 9.28
CA HIS A 145 -2.56 2.54 10.20
C HIS A 145 -3.42 3.66 9.60
N GLY A 146 -3.81 3.51 8.35
CA GLY A 146 -4.66 4.45 7.64
C GLY A 146 -3.93 5.23 6.57
N PHE A 147 -4.69 5.87 5.71
CA PHE A 147 -4.14 6.62 4.58
C PHE A 147 -4.99 7.84 4.26
N ARG A 148 -4.38 8.76 3.54
CA ARG A 148 -5.03 9.97 3.05
C ARG A 148 -4.49 10.34 1.68
N SER A 149 -5.25 11.11 0.94
CA SER A 149 -4.78 11.69 -0.32
C SER A 149 -3.66 12.68 -0.03
N LYS A 150 -2.61 12.64 -0.84
CA LYS A 150 -1.46 13.54 -0.74
C LYS A 150 -1.45 14.48 -1.93
N ASN A 151 -1.21 15.75 -1.68
CA ASN A 151 -0.98 16.72 -2.76
C ASN A 151 0.37 16.48 -3.40
N LEU A 152 0.40 16.57 -4.71
CA LEU A 152 1.62 16.42 -5.49
C LEU A 152 2.46 17.70 -5.51
#